data_9a7b47c333b24cf7b510710a65dea0df
#
_entry.id   9a7b47c333b24cf7b510710a65dea0df
#
_cell.length_a   1.000
_cell.length_b   1.000
_cell.length_c   1.000
_cell.angle_alpha   90.00
_cell.angle_beta   90.00
_cell.angle_gamma   90.00
#
_symmetry.space_group_name_H-M   'P 1'
#
loop_
_entity.id
_entity.type
_entity.pdbx_description
1 polymer ?
#
loop_
_entity_poly.entity_id
_entity_poly.type
_entity_poly.pdbx_seq_one_letter_code
_entity_poly.pdbx_strand_id
1 'polypeptide(L)' 'MEGKIYKPKEFAKLLGVSVKTLQRWDKKGLLVAYRTPTNRRYYTHEQYLEYIGDKNE' A
#
# COMPACT_ATOMS: atom_id res chain seq x y z
N MET A 1 -17.63 -0.84 -1.94
CA MET A 1 -17.33 -0.34 -1.96
C MET A 1 -16.49 -0.05 -1.54
N GLU A 2 -15.87 -0.10 -1.29
CA GLU A 2 -15.33 0.16 -1.09
C GLU A 2 -14.53 0.95 -0.87
N GLY A 3 -13.97 1.57 -0.88
CA GLY A 3 -13.25 2.72 -0.57
C GLY A 3 -12.41 2.74 0.65
N LYS A 4 -12.04 1.62 1.11
CA LYS A 4 -11.21 1.58 2.30
C LYS A 4 -9.79 1.96 1.95
N ILE A 5 -9.22 2.87 2.75
CA ILE A 5 -7.83 3.29 2.55
C ILE A 5 -7.05 3.07 3.84
N TYR A 6 -5.73 2.98 3.69
CA TYR A 6 -4.84 2.72 4.80
C TYR A 6 -3.72 3.73 4.81
N LYS A 7 -3.32 4.13 5.99
CA LYS A 7 -2.10 4.92 6.14
C LYS A 7 -0.90 4.01 5.94
N PRO A 8 0.24 4.56 5.55
CA PRO A 8 1.42 3.71 5.33
C PRO A 8 1.73 2.80 6.49
N LYS A 9 1.61 3.32 7.70
CA LYS A 9 1.89 2.54 8.89
C LYS A 9 0.95 1.36 9.02
N GLU A 10 -0.33 1.61 8.76
CA GLU A 10 -1.34 0.56 8.85
C GLU A 10 -1.16 -0.47 7.77
N PHE A 11 -0.85 0.00 6.57
CA PHE A 11 -0.68 -0.90 5.44
C PHE A 11 0.55 -1.79 5.62
N ALA A 12 1.63 -1.21 6.16
CA ALA A 12 2.82 -1.99 6.44
C ALA A 12 2.51 -3.11 7.41
N LYS A 13 1.75 -2.79 8.43
CA LYS A 13 1.36 -3.78 9.42
C LYS A 13 0.52 -4.87 8.80
N LEU A 14 -0.38 -4.48 7.93
CA LEU A 14 -1.27 -5.42 7.26
C LEU A 14 -0.48 -6.40 6.40
N LEU A 15 0.55 -5.92 5.74
CA LEU A 15 1.36 -6.76 4.87
C LEU A 15 2.49 -7.47 5.62
N GLY A 16 2.74 -7.08 6.85
CA GLY A 16 3.81 -7.70 7.61
C GLY A 16 5.19 -7.20 7.20
N VAL A 17 5.29 -5.97 6.74
CA VAL A 17 6.55 -5.37 6.34
C VAL A 17 6.73 -4.04 7.05
N SER A 18 7.92 -3.46 6.93
CA SER A 18 8.17 -2.17 7.53
C SER A 18 7.72 -1.05 6.60
N VAL A 19 7.51 0.13 7.18
CA VAL A 19 7.17 1.30 6.39
C VAL A 19 8.29 1.61 5.39
N LYS A 20 9.51 1.38 5.80
CA LYS A 20 10.65 1.62 4.93
C LYS A 20 10.58 0.73 3.69
N THR A 21 10.15 -0.51 3.86
CA THR A 21 9.98 -1.41 2.74
C THR A 21 8.94 -0.88 1.78
N LEU A 22 7.83 -0.35 2.30
CA LEU A 22 6.81 0.25 1.46
C LEU A 22 7.36 1.42 0.68
N GLN A 23 8.20 2.23 1.30
CA GLN A 23 8.80 3.37 0.62
C GLN A 23 9.69 2.93 -0.53
N ARG A 24 10.43 1.87 -0.32
CA ARG A 24 11.28 1.33 -1.38
C ARG A 24 10.45 0.82 -2.54
N TRP A 25 9.37 0.11 -2.22
CA TRP A 25 8.50 -0.43 -3.26
C TRP A 25 7.84 0.69 -4.05
N ASP A 26 7.48 1.76 -3.37
CA ASP A 26 6.91 2.93 -4.02
C ASP A 26 7.89 3.50 -5.04
N LYS A 27 9.14 3.64 -4.65
CA LYS A 27 10.16 4.18 -5.53
C LYS A 27 10.41 3.29 -6.73
N LYS A 28 10.34 1.99 -6.53
CA LYS A 28 10.57 1.04 -7.60
C LYS A 28 9.36 0.84 -8.49
N GLY A 29 8.22 1.38 -8.09
CA GLY A 29 7.01 1.20 -8.86
C GLY A 29 6.33 -0.13 -8.64
N LEU A 30 6.73 -0.86 -7.61
CA LEU A 30 6.13 -2.16 -7.32
C LEU A 30 4.80 -1.99 -6.60
N LEU A 31 4.72 -1.01 -5.72
CA LEU A 31 3.52 -0.77 -4.96
C LEU A 31 3.47 0.73 -4.68
N VAL A 32 2.88 1.45 -5.61
CA VAL A 32 2.92 2.91 -5.58
C VAL A 32 1.79 3.45 -4.70
N ALA A 33 2.16 4.31 -3.77
CA ALA A 33 1.18 4.94 -2.90
C ALA A 33 0.47 6.05 -3.63
N TYR A 34 -0.81 6.20 -3.32
CA TYR A 34 -1.56 7.37 -3.78
C TYR A 34 -1.30 8.52 -2.83
N ARG A 35 -1.65 9.71 -3.26
CA ARG A 35 -1.46 10.89 -2.44
C ARG A 35 -2.73 11.72 -2.41
N THR A 36 -3.00 12.27 -1.23
CA THR A 36 -4.12 13.17 -1.07
C THR A 36 -3.72 14.56 -1.56
N PRO A 37 -4.68 15.46 -1.73
CA PRO A 37 -4.33 16.86 -2.09
C PRO A 37 -3.39 17.50 -1.09
N THR A 38 -3.38 17.04 0.16
CA THR A 38 -2.46 17.57 1.17
C THR A 38 -1.13 16.84 1.17
N ASN A 39 -0.87 16.05 0.13
CA ASN A 39 0.40 15.36 -0.08
C ASN A 39 0.68 14.28 0.95
N ARG A 40 -0.36 13.61 1.39
CA ARG A 40 -0.20 12.48 2.31
C ARG A 40 -0.35 11.18 1.55
N ARG A 41 0.49 10.23 1.85
CA ARG A 41 0.45 8.93 1.20
C ARG A 41 -0.64 8.06 1.80
N TYR A 42 -1.27 7.25 0.95
CA TYR A 42 -2.19 6.24 1.43
C TYR A 42 -2.22 5.09 0.44
N TYR A 43 -2.74 3.97 0.92
CA TYR A 43 -2.89 2.77 0.09
C TYR A 43 -4.34 2.33 0.12
N THR A 44 -4.75 1.58 -0.87
CA THR A 44 -6.14 1.12 -0.97
C THR A 44 -6.24 -0.35 -0.69
N HIS A 45 -7.44 -0.78 -0.35
CA HIS A 45 -7.70 -2.19 -0.12
C HIS A 45 -7.47 -3.00 -1.39
N GLU A 46 -7.74 -2.38 -2.54
CA GLU A 46 -7.51 -3.04 -3.80
C GLU A 46 -6.04 -3.38 -3.99
N GLN A 47 -5.17 -2.48 -3.56
CA GLN A 47 -3.74 -2.75 -3.62
C GLN A 47 -3.36 -3.93 -2.75
N TYR A 48 -4.00 -4.03 -1.60
CA TYR A 48 -3.77 -5.16 -0.72
C TYR A 48 -4.19 -6.46 -1.41
N LEU A 49 -5.35 -6.45 -2.05
CA LEU A 49 -5.84 -7.64 -2.73
C LEU A 49 -4.93 -8.04 -3.87
N GLU A 50 -4.41 -7.08 -4.60
CA GLU A 50 -3.47 -7.36 -5.67
C GLU A 50 -2.20 -7.99 -5.13
N TYR A 51 -1.76 -7.50 -3.99
CA TYR A 51 -0.54 -8.02 -3.38
C TYR A 51 -0.70 -9.49 -3.01
N ILE A 52 -1.77 -9.82 -2.32
CA ILE A 52 -1.97 -11.21 -1.90
C ILE A 52 -2.40 -12.09 -3.08
N GLY A 53 -3.08 -11.51 -4.05
CA GLY A 53 -3.47 -12.24 -5.24
C GLY A 53 -2.27 -12.74 -6.01
N ASP A 54 -1.28 -11.89 -6.15
CA ASP A 54 -0.06 -12.27 -6.82
C ASP A 54 0.61 -13.45 -6.15
N LYS A 55 0.55 -13.46 -4.84
CA LYS A 55 1.20 -14.52 -4.09
C LYS A 55 0.45 -15.82 -4.18
N ASN A 56 -0.84 -15.74 -4.40
CA ASN A 56 -1.67 -16.93 -4.49
C ASN A 56 -1.57 -17.61 -5.83
N GLU A 57 -0.97 -16.94 -6.76
CA GLU A 57 -0.75 -17.54 -8.05
C GLU A 57 0.31 -18.60 -8.00
#